data_3d40c82813773c026523359554c9da6e
#
_entry.id   3d40c82813773c026523359554c9da6e
#
_cell.length_a   1.000
_cell.length_b   1.000
_cell.length_c   1.000
_cell.angle_alpha   90.00
_cell.angle_beta   90.00
_cell.angle_gamma   90.00
#
_symmetry.space_group_name_H-M   'P 1'
#
loop_
_entity.id
_entity.type
_entity.pdbx_description
1 polymer ?
#
loop_
_entity_poly.entity_id
_entity_poly.type
_entity_poly.pdbx_seq_one_letter_code
_entity_poly.pdbx_strand_id
1 'polypeptide(L)'
;MAKEMNDADASKLEKLKILQSTLDKIEKNYGKGSIMKLGDRPDESYEAISTGSISLDTALGIGGFPKGRIIEIYGPESSGKTTLAIHAIAESQKKGGIAAFIDAEHAFDPVYARKLGVDIDNLLVSQPDNGEQALEIADNLIRSGAIDIIVIDSVAALTPKAEIDGEMGESKVGLHARLMSQALRKMTSTISKTGCCCIFINQLREKIGVMFGNPETTTGGNALKFYASVRLDIRRIQAIKEGDQNIGNRVKVKVVKNKVAPPFRTCEFDLMFGEGISKYGEIVDLGVECGVVKKSGSWFSYGDSKLAQGREGVKSLLRDNPELCEELESQIRLAMHEKNNEELS
;
A
#
# COMPACT_ATOMS: atom_id res chain seq x y z
N MET A 1 53.74 -20.14 -10.17
CA MET A 1 52.70 -19.20 -9.66
C MET A 1 52.40 -18.04 -10.62
N ALA A 2 53.36 -17.29 -11.13
CA ALA A 2 53.08 -16.18 -12.09
C ALA A 2 52.48 -16.60 -13.43
N LYS A 3 52.80 -17.82 -13.93
CA LYS A 3 52.30 -18.32 -15.23
C LYS A 3 50.83 -18.81 -15.15
N GLU A 4 50.42 -19.37 -14.01
CA GLU A 4 49.03 -19.81 -13.79
C GLU A 4 48.08 -18.64 -13.53
N MET A 5 48.54 -17.54 -12.92
CA MET A 5 47.74 -16.29 -12.81
C MET A 5 47.49 -15.65 -14.16
N ASN A 6 48.46 -15.73 -15.12
CA ASN A 6 48.33 -15.13 -16.44
C ASN A 6 47.32 -15.91 -17.36
N ASP A 7 47.23 -17.24 -17.22
CA ASP A 7 46.31 -18.08 -17.99
C ASP A 7 44.86 -17.94 -17.46
N ALA A 8 44.68 -17.79 -16.15
CA ALA A 8 43.39 -17.54 -15.55
C ALA A 8 42.79 -16.15 -15.94
N ASP A 9 43.64 -15.14 -15.99
CA ASP A 9 43.27 -13.79 -16.41
C ASP A 9 42.95 -13.73 -17.94
N ALA A 10 43.74 -14.42 -18.76
CA ALA A 10 43.46 -14.53 -20.19
C ALA A 10 42.12 -15.23 -20.48
N SER A 11 41.82 -16.35 -19.80
CA SER A 11 40.54 -17.05 -19.88
C SER A 11 39.36 -16.19 -19.43
N LYS A 12 39.54 -15.39 -18.38
CA LYS A 12 38.52 -14.44 -17.90
C LYS A 12 38.26 -13.33 -18.91
N LEU A 13 39.30 -12.81 -19.54
CA LEU A 13 39.17 -11.76 -20.55
C LEU A 13 38.42 -12.25 -21.79
N GLU A 14 38.69 -13.48 -22.21
CA GLU A 14 37.99 -14.11 -23.36
C GLU A 14 36.49 -14.32 -23.06
N LYS A 15 36.16 -14.81 -21.82
CA LYS A 15 34.78 -14.93 -21.38
C LYS A 15 34.05 -13.58 -21.36
N LEU A 16 34.70 -12.52 -20.93
CA LEU A 16 34.13 -11.17 -20.89
C LEU A 16 33.85 -10.64 -22.31
N LYS A 17 34.72 -10.91 -23.30
CA LYS A 17 34.49 -10.55 -24.72
C LYS A 17 33.27 -11.29 -25.29
N ILE A 18 33.16 -12.58 -25.05
CA ILE A 18 32.03 -13.40 -25.51
C ILE A 18 30.74 -12.89 -24.83
N LEU A 19 30.77 -12.60 -23.54
CA LEU A 19 29.64 -12.04 -22.83
C LEU A 19 29.20 -10.70 -23.42
N GLN A 20 30.13 -9.76 -23.65
CA GLN A 20 29.81 -8.46 -24.25
C GLN A 20 29.14 -8.60 -25.62
N SER A 21 29.67 -9.45 -26.49
CA SER A 21 29.05 -9.73 -27.78
C SER A 21 27.63 -10.32 -27.67
N THR A 22 27.39 -11.10 -26.61
CA THR A 22 26.06 -11.66 -26.32
C THR A 22 25.11 -10.57 -25.81
N LEU A 23 25.57 -9.68 -24.91
CA LEU A 23 24.81 -8.53 -24.43
C LEU A 23 24.39 -7.61 -25.56
N ASP A 24 25.31 -7.29 -26.48
CA ASP A 24 25.04 -6.46 -27.67
C ASP A 24 23.97 -7.08 -28.57
N LYS A 25 24.00 -8.41 -28.75
CA LYS A 25 22.95 -9.14 -29.48
C LYS A 25 21.60 -9.11 -28.80
N ILE A 26 21.56 -9.24 -27.45
CA ILE A 26 20.34 -9.16 -26.68
C ILE A 26 19.74 -7.76 -26.81
N GLU A 27 20.53 -6.71 -26.63
CA GLU A 27 20.07 -5.33 -26.78
C GLU A 27 19.56 -5.02 -28.18
N LYS A 28 20.23 -5.56 -29.21
CA LYS A 28 19.80 -5.41 -30.63
C LYS A 28 18.45 -6.08 -30.89
N ASN A 29 18.21 -7.25 -30.28
CA ASN A 29 17.00 -8.05 -30.53
C ASN A 29 15.81 -7.61 -29.67
N TYR A 30 16.06 -7.15 -28.45
CA TYR A 30 15.02 -6.88 -27.44
C TYR A 30 14.97 -5.41 -27.00
N GLY A 31 15.86 -4.55 -27.48
CA GLY A 31 15.95 -3.14 -27.15
C GLY A 31 16.95 -2.84 -26.02
N LYS A 32 17.41 -1.57 -25.96
CA LYS A 32 18.28 -1.08 -24.89
C LYS A 32 17.64 -1.26 -23.54
N GLY A 33 18.43 -1.73 -22.55
CA GLY A 33 17.96 -1.95 -21.19
C GLY A 33 17.24 -3.29 -20.98
N SER A 34 17.18 -4.16 -22.01
CA SER A 34 16.65 -5.53 -21.86
C SER A 34 17.48 -6.40 -20.92
N ILE A 35 18.74 -6.05 -20.74
CA ILE A 35 19.67 -6.63 -19.76
C ILE A 35 20.57 -5.53 -19.23
N MET A 36 20.88 -5.56 -17.93
CA MET A 36 21.77 -4.59 -17.30
C MET A 36 22.52 -5.23 -16.13
N LYS A 37 23.66 -4.72 -15.78
CA LYS A 37 24.32 -5.07 -14.51
C LYS A 37 23.63 -4.37 -13.36
N LEU A 38 23.38 -5.08 -12.27
CA LEU A 38 22.68 -4.50 -11.12
C LEU A 38 23.46 -3.31 -10.50
N GLY A 39 24.80 -3.36 -10.54
CA GLY A 39 25.65 -2.25 -10.06
C GLY A 39 25.66 -0.99 -10.93
N ASP A 40 25.12 -1.07 -12.17
CA ASP A 40 24.96 0.09 -13.05
C ASP A 40 23.63 0.84 -12.79
N ARG A 41 22.74 0.27 -11.95
CA ARG A 41 21.57 0.99 -11.44
C ARG A 41 22.03 1.96 -10.34
N PRO A 42 21.67 3.24 -10.43
CA PRO A 42 21.76 4.08 -9.25
C PRO A 42 20.92 3.43 -8.14
N ASP A 43 21.31 3.63 -6.88
CA ASP A 43 20.50 3.22 -5.73
C ASP A 43 19.09 3.81 -5.89
N GLU A 44 18.21 3.02 -6.51
CA GLU A 44 16.81 3.42 -6.70
C GLU A 44 16.16 3.35 -5.32
N SER A 45 16.11 4.49 -4.64
CA SER A 45 15.18 4.66 -3.53
C SER A 45 13.78 4.41 -4.09
N TYR A 46 13.05 3.47 -3.50
CA TYR A 46 11.68 3.19 -3.91
C TYR A 46 10.83 4.45 -3.73
N GLU A 47 10.27 4.97 -4.82
CA GLU A 47 9.25 5.99 -4.71
C GLU A 47 8.01 5.40 -4.06
N ALA A 48 7.44 6.14 -3.10
CA ALA A 48 6.28 5.70 -2.35
C ALA A 48 5.19 6.78 -2.26
N ILE A 49 3.95 6.32 -2.21
CA ILE A 49 2.77 7.13 -1.90
C ILE A 49 2.46 6.91 -0.42
N SER A 50 2.43 7.98 0.38
CA SER A 50 2.05 7.90 1.79
C SER A 50 0.67 7.25 1.94
N THR A 51 0.51 6.46 2.97
CA THR A 51 -0.78 5.84 3.33
C THR A 51 -1.72 6.79 4.05
N GLY A 52 -1.22 7.96 4.47
CA GLY A 52 -1.89 8.90 5.37
C GLY A 52 -1.69 8.58 6.84
N SER A 53 -1.09 7.44 7.19
CA SER A 53 -0.72 7.03 8.54
C SER A 53 0.81 7.01 8.69
N ILE A 54 1.34 7.76 9.64
CA ILE A 54 2.78 7.82 9.93
C ILE A 54 3.31 6.46 10.37
N SER A 55 2.56 5.78 11.24
CA SER A 55 2.94 4.46 11.75
C SER A 55 2.96 3.39 10.66
N LEU A 56 2.00 3.42 9.72
CA LEU A 56 1.96 2.48 8.61
C LEU A 56 3.05 2.78 7.57
N ASP A 57 3.28 4.06 7.24
CA ASP A 57 4.37 4.49 6.36
C ASP A 57 5.71 3.98 6.87
N THR A 58 5.94 4.06 8.18
CA THR A 58 7.13 3.55 8.86
C THR A 58 7.19 2.01 8.86
N ALA A 59 6.06 1.34 9.11
CA ALA A 59 5.98 -0.12 9.08
C ALA A 59 6.25 -0.70 7.68
N LEU A 60 5.91 0.04 6.62
CA LEU A 60 6.22 -0.31 5.23
C LEU A 60 7.70 -0.16 4.89
N GLY A 61 8.46 0.62 5.65
CA GLY A 61 9.92 0.75 5.56
C GLY A 61 10.44 1.69 4.48
N ILE A 62 9.58 2.14 3.56
CA ILE A 62 9.91 3.05 2.45
C ILE A 62 9.07 4.33 2.46
N GLY A 63 8.32 4.58 3.53
CA GLY A 63 7.50 5.78 3.69
C GLY A 63 6.14 5.74 3.01
N GLY A 64 5.63 4.55 2.65
CA GLY A 64 4.30 4.39 2.06
C GLY A 64 4.16 3.20 1.12
N PHE A 65 3.14 3.23 0.28
CA PHE A 65 2.91 2.23 -0.76
C PHE A 65 3.89 2.39 -1.92
N PRO A 66 4.63 1.32 -2.32
CA PRO A 66 5.59 1.38 -3.41
C PRO A 66 4.92 1.70 -4.75
N LYS A 67 5.43 2.68 -5.48
CA LYS A 67 5.06 2.91 -6.88
C LYS A 67 5.52 1.75 -7.77
N GLY A 68 4.79 1.51 -8.86
CA GLY A 68 5.09 0.43 -9.79
C GLY A 68 4.85 -0.98 -9.24
N ARG A 69 4.04 -1.11 -8.18
CA ARG A 69 3.78 -2.38 -7.50
C ARG A 69 2.29 -2.61 -7.27
N ILE A 70 1.96 -3.89 -7.10
CA ILE A 70 0.64 -4.35 -6.69
C ILE A 70 0.62 -4.48 -5.18
N ILE A 71 -0.39 -3.88 -4.56
CA ILE A 71 -0.67 -3.92 -3.12
C ILE A 71 -2.01 -4.63 -2.91
N GLU A 72 -2.10 -5.52 -1.94
CA GLU A 72 -3.36 -6.09 -1.47
C GLU A 72 -3.65 -5.61 -0.05
N ILE A 73 -4.82 -5.00 0.15
CA ILE A 73 -5.34 -4.64 1.47
C ILE A 73 -6.53 -5.55 1.74
N TYR A 74 -6.46 -6.37 2.78
CA TYR A 74 -7.53 -7.29 3.11
C TYR A 74 -7.83 -7.31 4.61
N GLY A 75 -9.00 -7.77 4.96
CA GLY A 75 -9.48 -7.85 6.34
C GLY A 75 -10.98 -8.08 6.41
N PRO A 76 -11.54 -8.19 7.62
CA PRO A 76 -12.97 -8.30 7.84
C PRO A 76 -13.74 -7.11 7.28
N GLU A 77 -15.04 -7.25 7.16
CA GLU A 77 -15.93 -6.15 6.83
C GLU A 77 -15.80 -5.01 7.87
N SER A 78 -15.95 -3.76 7.40
CA SER A 78 -15.87 -2.56 8.24
C SER A 78 -14.56 -2.40 9.02
N SER A 79 -13.45 -3.01 8.55
CA SER A 79 -12.13 -2.87 9.18
C SER A 79 -11.35 -1.63 8.74
N GLY A 80 -11.85 -0.86 7.74
CA GLY A 80 -11.22 0.36 7.25
C GLY A 80 -10.37 0.20 5.98
N LYS A 81 -10.53 -0.90 5.23
CA LYS A 81 -9.80 -1.17 3.97
C LYS A 81 -9.96 -0.04 2.95
N THR A 82 -11.20 0.28 2.62
CA THR A 82 -11.55 1.36 1.67
C THR A 82 -11.10 2.72 2.17
N THR A 83 -11.27 3.00 3.47
CA THR A 83 -10.80 4.25 4.09
C THR A 83 -9.29 4.43 3.91
N LEU A 84 -8.50 3.38 4.17
CA LEU A 84 -7.05 3.41 3.98
C LEU A 84 -6.66 3.66 2.52
N ALA A 85 -7.33 3.01 1.57
CA ALA A 85 -7.08 3.22 0.14
C ALA A 85 -7.46 4.64 -0.32
N ILE A 86 -8.56 5.20 0.18
CA ILE A 86 -8.98 6.57 -0.11
C ILE A 86 -7.97 7.59 0.45
N HIS A 87 -7.42 7.37 1.65
CA HIS A 87 -6.33 8.22 2.15
C HIS A 87 -5.10 8.20 1.25
N ALA A 88 -4.70 7.03 0.73
CA ALA A 88 -3.59 6.94 -0.22
C ALA A 88 -3.87 7.72 -1.52
N ILE A 89 -5.11 7.72 -2.01
CA ILE A 89 -5.54 8.56 -3.13
C ILE A 89 -5.34 10.05 -2.79
N ALA A 90 -5.85 10.49 -1.64
CA ALA A 90 -5.73 11.87 -1.19
C ALA A 90 -4.24 12.30 -1.07
N GLU A 91 -3.39 11.44 -0.50
CA GLU A 91 -1.95 11.71 -0.39
C GLU A 91 -1.25 11.77 -1.76
N SER A 92 -1.67 10.94 -2.72
CA SER A 92 -1.18 11.00 -4.09
C SER A 92 -1.57 12.31 -4.77
N GLN A 93 -2.84 12.71 -4.68
CA GLN A 93 -3.34 13.95 -5.29
C GLN A 93 -2.70 15.21 -4.69
N LYS A 94 -2.41 15.24 -3.37
CA LYS A 94 -1.68 16.34 -2.72
C LYS A 94 -0.29 16.58 -3.32
N LYS A 95 0.32 15.54 -3.90
CA LYS A 95 1.60 15.62 -4.62
C LYS A 95 1.43 15.83 -6.13
N GLY A 96 0.23 16.13 -6.60
CA GLY A 96 -0.09 16.33 -8.01
C GLY A 96 -0.30 15.04 -8.80
N GLY A 97 -0.42 13.89 -8.13
CA GLY A 97 -0.67 12.60 -8.76
C GLY A 97 -2.10 12.44 -9.27
N ILE A 98 -2.25 11.69 -10.36
CA ILE A 98 -3.56 11.37 -10.95
C ILE A 98 -4.03 10.02 -10.42
N ALA A 99 -5.27 9.99 -9.91
CA ALA A 99 -5.84 8.84 -9.25
C ALA A 99 -7.07 8.29 -9.98
N ALA A 100 -7.24 6.96 -9.92
CA ALA A 100 -8.44 6.28 -10.42
C ALA A 100 -8.99 5.32 -9.35
N PHE A 101 -10.32 5.16 -9.35
CA PHE A 101 -11.05 4.25 -8.47
C PHE A 101 -12.00 3.38 -9.29
N ILE A 102 -11.80 2.08 -9.25
CA ILE A 102 -12.69 1.09 -9.88
C ILE A 102 -13.62 0.55 -8.81
N ASP A 103 -14.84 1.07 -8.81
CA ASP A 103 -15.90 0.76 -7.83
C ASP A 103 -16.73 -0.44 -8.30
N ALA A 104 -16.22 -1.65 -8.10
CA ALA A 104 -16.94 -2.87 -8.46
C ALA A 104 -18.07 -3.23 -7.48
N GLU A 105 -18.06 -2.64 -6.28
CA GLU A 105 -19.14 -2.82 -5.29
C GLU A 105 -20.28 -1.81 -5.46
N HIS A 106 -20.13 -0.78 -6.30
CA HIS A 106 -21.07 0.32 -6.49
C HIS A 106 -21.42 1.07 -5.19
N ALA A 107 -20.41 1.22 -4.31
CA ALA A 107 -20.55 1.73 -2.95
C ALA A 107 -19.67 2.95 -2.65
N PHE A 108 -19.05 3.56 -3.67
CA PHE A 108 -18.18 4.73 -3.49
C PHE A 108 -18.99 5.94 -3.03
N ASP A 109 -18.60 6.50 -1.88
CA ASP A 109 -19.20 7.70 -1.31
C ASP A 109 -18.30 8.94 -1.56
N PRO A 110 -18.68 9.82 -2.53
CA PRO A 110 -17.90 11.02 -2.85
C PRO A 110 -17.88 12.03 -1.71
N VAL A 111 -18.93 12.08 -0.86
CA VAL A 111 -18.98 13.00 0.28
C VAL A 111 -17.97 12.57 1.33
N TYR A 112 -17.89 11.27 1.61
CA TYR A 112 -16.90 10.73 2.51
C TYR A 112 -15.48 10.90 1.96
N ALA A 113 -15.24 10.59 0.69
CA ALA A 113 -13.94 10.75 0.05
C ALA A 113 -13.44 12.21 0.12
N ARG A 114 -14.31 13.19 -0.12
CA ARG A 114 -13.98 14.62 0.03
C ARG A 114 -13.57 14.97 1.46
N LYS A 115 -14.24 14.43 2.48
CA LYS A 115 -13.88 14.63 3.89
C LYS A 115 -12.51 14.07 4.23
N LEU A 116 -12.09 12.99 3.56
CA LEU A 116 -10.76 12.40 3.70
C LEU A 116 -9.67 13.15 2.92
N GLY A 117 -10.03 14.23 2.21
CA GLY A 117 -9.11 15.08 1.49
C GLY A 117 -8.93 14.74 0.02
N VAL A 118 -9.78 13.88 -0.55
CA VAL A 118 -9.75 13.59 -1.99
C VAL A 118 -10.32 14.75 -2.78
N ASP A 119 -9.59 15.18 -3.79
CA ASP A 119 -10.10 16.03 -4.85
C ASP A 119 -10.99 15.19 -5.78
N ILE A 120 -12.29 15.20 -5.49
CA ILE A 120 -13.26 14.37 -6.20
C ILE A 120 -13.54 14.88 -7.62
N ASP A 121 -13.25 16.16 -7.91
CA ASP A 121 -13.47 16.74 -9.23
C ASP A 121 -12.41 16.23 -10.23
N ASN A 122 -11.25 15.79 -9.73
CA ASN A 122 -10.15 15.21 -10.50
C ASN A 122 -9.95 13.72 -10.26
N LEU A 123 -10.83 13.04 -9.53
CA LEU A 123 -10.79 11.59 -9.35
C LEU A 123 -11.52 10.88 -10.50
N LEU A 124 -10.82 9.98 -11.20
CA LEU A 124 -11.45 9.11 -12.19
C LEU A 124 -12.15 7.95 -11.47
N VAL A 125 -13.47 7.82 -11.68
CA VAL A 125 -14.25 6.71 -11.10
C VAL A 125 -14.89 5.90 -12.21
N SER A 126 -14.82 4.57 -12.11
CA SER A 126 -15.51 3.63 -13.01
C SER A 126 -16.32 2.63 -12.20
N GLN A 127 -17.56 2.37 -12.64
CA GLN A 127 -18.45 1.38 -12.04
C GLN A 127 -18.77 0.30 -13.11
N PRO A 128 -17.92 -0.73 -13.22
CA PRO A 128 -18.03 -1.75 -14.25
C PRO A 128 -19.14 -2.77 -13.96
N ASP A 129 -19.71 -3.35 -15.01
CA ASP A 129 -20.77 -4.35 -14.90
C ASP A 129 -20.27 -5.76 -14.56
N ASN A 130 -18.98 -6.04 -14.82
CA ASN A 130 -18.36 -7.35 -14.61
C ASN A 130 -16.84 -7.22 -14.37
N GLY A 131 -16.23 -8.32 -13.93
CA GLY A 131 -14.81 -8.37 -13.57
C GLY A 131 -13.88 -8.15 -14.77
N GLU A 132 -14.21 -8.68 -15.95
CA GLU A 132 -13.44 -8.47 -17.18
C GLU A 132 -13.38 -7.00 -17.55
N GLN A 133 -14.53 -6.31 -17.55
CA GLN A 133 -14.61 -4.87 -17.84
C GLN A 133 -13.82 -4.05 -16.81
N ALA A 134 -13.96 -4.36 -15.52
CA ALA A 134 -13.19 -3.70 -14.46
C ALA A 134 -11.68 -3.76 -14.69
N LEU A 135 -11.17 -4.97 -14.97
CA LEU A 135 -9.75 -5.21 -15.13
C LEU A 135 -9.21 -4.69 -16.47
N GLU A 136 -10.03 -4.66 -17.54
CA GLU A 136 -9.66 -4.05 -18.81
C GLU A 136 -9.58 -2.52 -18.71
N ILE A 137 -10.53 -1.88 -18.04
CA ILE A 137 -10.47 -0.43 -17.76
C ILE A 137 -9.22 -0.10 -16.96
N ALA A 138 -8.95 -0.86 -15.90
CA ALA A 138 -7.74 -0.68 -15.09
C ALA A 138 -6.46 -0.86 -15.92
N ASP A 139 -6.35 -1.91 -16.74
CA ASP A 139 -5.20 -2.15 -17.62
C ASP A 139 -4.98 -0.99 -18.61
N ASN A 140 -6.04 -0.48 -19.22
CA ASN A 140 -5.97 0.64 -20.15
C ASN A 140 -5.51 1.94 -19.47
N LEU A 141 -6.04 2.26 -18.28
CA LEU A 141 -5.62 3.40 -17.49
C LEU A 141 -4.14 3.31 -17.10
N ILE A 142 -3.70 2.15 -16.62
CA ILE A 142 -2.29 1.92 -16.26
C ILE A 142 -1.38 2.02 -17.48
N ARG A 143 -1.78 1.46 -18.63
CA ARG A 143 -1.02 1.54 -19.89
C ARG A 143 -0.82 2.95 -20.41
N SER A 144 -1.70 3.87 -20.09
CA SER A 144 -1.56 5.27 -20.48
C SER A 144 -0.28 5.92 -19.89
N GLY A 145 0.22 5.37 -18.77
CA GLY A 145 1.37 5.91 -18.05
C GLY A 145 1.06 7.22 -17.29
N ALA A 146 -0.21 7.65 -17.30
CA ALA A 146 -0.63 8.91 -16.67
C ALA A 146 -1.18 8.73 -15.25
N ILE A 147 -1.45 7.49 -14.82
CA ILE A 147 -2.06 7.20 -13.52
C ILE A 147 -1.00 6.86 -12.49
N ASP A 148 -0.94 7.62 -11.40
CA ASP A 148 -0.02 7.37 -10.28
C ASP A 148 -0.54 6.31 -9.32
N ILE A 149 -1.85 6.31 -9.06
CA ILE A 149 -2.52 5.36 -8.17
C ILE A 149 -3.86 4.92 -8.73
N ILE A 150 -4.12 3.61 -8.68
CA ILE A 150 -5.42 3.03 -9.00
C ILE A 150 -5.85 2.09 -7.89
N VAL A 151 -7.09 2.23 -7.45
CA VAL A 151 -7.72 1.36 -6.45
C VAL A 151 -8.82 0.54 -7.11
N ILE A 152 -8.88 -0.75 -6.83
CA ILE A 152 -9.92 -1.68 -7.26
C ILE A 152 -10.64 -2.20 -6.02
N ASP A 153 -11.89 -1.79 -5.82
CA ASP A 153 -12.71 -2.12 -4.66
C ASP A 153 -13.99 -2.83 -5.09
N SER A 154 -14.16 -4.10 -4.87
CA SER A 154 -13.19 -5.03 -4.31
C SER A 154 -13.00 -6.26 -5.21
N VAL A 155 -11.94 -7.03 -4.99
CA VAL A 155 -11.70 -8.31 -5.71
C VAL A 155 -12.91 -9.24 -5.60
N ALA A 156 -13.59 -9.26 -4.46
CA ALA A 156 -14.79 -10.11 -4.24
C ALA A 156 -15.94 -9.78 -5.19
N ALA A 157 -16.04 -8.53 -5.66
CA ALA A 157 -17.08 -8.06 -6.55
C ALA A 157 -16.74 -8.19 -8.05
N LEU A 158 -15.50 -8.61 -8.39
CA LEU A 158 -15.08 -8.83 -9.78
C LEU A 158 -15.69 -10.13 -10.33
N THR A 159 -17.01 -10.16 -10.46
CA THR A 159 -17.74 -11.33 -10.96
C THR A 159 -17.44 -11.53 -12.45
N PRO A 160 -16.97 -12.72 -12.87
CA PRO A 160 -16.78 -13.03 -14.28
C PRO A 160 -18.08 -12.91 -15.08
N LYS A 161 -18.00 -12.32 -16.30
CA LYS A 161 -19.16 -12.15 -17.17
C LYS A 161 -19.91 -13.46 -17.41
N ALA A 162 -19.19 -14.55 -17.63
CA ALA A 162 -19.79 -15.87 -17.82
C ALA A 162 -20.58 -16.38 -16.62
N GLU A 163 -20.29 -15.90 -15.42
CA GLU A 163 -21.05 -16.19 -14.19
C GLU A 163 -22.33 -15.35 -14.14
N ILE A 164 -22.28 -14.08 -14.56
CA ILE A 164 -23.43 -13.18 -14.64
C ILE A 164 -24.43 -13.64 -15.69
N ASP A 165 -23.95 -14.08 -16.87
CA ASP A 165 -24.77 -14.57 -17.98
C ASP A 165 -25.34 -15.97 -17.74
N GLY A 166 -24.92 -16.67 -16.66
CA GLY A 166 -25.39 -18.00 -16.29
C GLY A 166 -26.75 -18.00 -15.58
N GLU A 167 -27.34 -19.18 -15.43
CA GLU A 167 -28.58 -19.34 -14.68
C GLU A 167 -28.35 -19.23 -13.16
N MET A 168 -29.35 -18.76 -12.43
CA MET A 168 -29.30 -18.69 -10.97
C MET A 168 -29.10 -20.09 -10.37
N GLY A 169 -28.04 -20.25 -9.57
CA GLY A 169 -27.66 -21.53 -8.95
C GLY A 169 -26.67 -22.37 -9.77
N GLU A 170 -26.30 -21.95 -10.99
CA GLU A 170 -25.26 -22.60 -11.76
C GLU A 170 -23.88 -22.34 -11.10
N SER A 171 -23.17 -23.42 -10.73
CA SER A 171 -21.84 -23.30 -10.13
C SER A 171 -20.76 -23.33 -11.21
N LYS A 172 -20.05 -22.22 -11.41
CA LYS A 172 -18.90 -22.12 -12.33
C LYS A 172 -17.59 -22.00 -11.55
N VAL A 173 -17.16 -23.12 -10.98
CA VAL A 173 -15.99 -23.19 -10.11
C VAL A 173 -14.72 -22.68 -10.82
N GLY A 174 -14.00 -21.77 -10.14
CA GLY A 174 -12.66 -21.35 -10.53
C GLY A 174 -12.60 -20.24 -11.60
N LEU A 175 -13.71 -19.75 -12.15
CA LEU A 175 -13.70 -18.67 -13.14
C LEU A 175 -13.08 -17.39 -12.58
N HIS A 176 -13.46 -16.99 -11.38
CA HIS A 176 -12.92 -15.81 -10.71
C HIS A 176 -11.39 -15.90 -10.47
N ALA A 177 -10.90 -17.06 -10.00
CA ALA A 177 -9.46 -17.27 -9.80
C ALA A 177 -8.69 -17.27 -11.14
N ARG A 178 -9.31 -17.75 -12.22
CA ARG A 178 -8.74 -17.75 -13.57
C ARG A 178 -8.67 -16.34 -14.13
N LEU A 179 -9.73 -15.55 -13.98
CA LEU A 179 -9.80 -14.15 -14.36
C LEU A 179 -8.69 -13.33 -13.66
N MET A 180 -8.58 -13.45 -12.35
CA MET A 180 -7.54 -12.77 -11.56
C MET A 180 -6.13 -13.17 -11.99
N SER A 181 -5.90 -14.47 -12.22
CA SER A 181 -4.58 -14.97 -12.67
C SER A 181 -4.19 -14.41 -14.03
N GLN A 182 -5.13 -14.33 -14.97
CA GLN A 182 -4.91 -13.78 -16.31
C GLN A 182 -4.63 -12.28 -16.24
N ALA A 183 -5.45 -11.51 -15.53
CA ALA A 183 -5.32 -10.07 -15.39
C ALA A 183 -3.99 -9.67 -14.75
N LEU A 184 -3.65 -10.26 -13.61
CA LEU A 184 -2.40 -9.96 -12.88
C LEU A 184 -1.17 -10.28 -13.72
N ARG A 185 -1.18 -11.39 -14.47
CA ARG A 185 -0.09 -11.75 -15.39
C ARG A 185 0.11 -10.69 -16.47
N LYS A 186 -0.99 -10.15 -17.02
CA LYS A 186 -0.97 -9.12 -18.06
C LYS A 186 -0.53 -7.76 -17.50
N MET A 187 -1.05 -7.36 -16.34
CA MET A 187 -0.88 -6.02 -15.79
C MET A 187 0.46 -5.81 -15.07
N THR A 188 1.04 -6.84 -14.45
CA THR A 188 2.23 -6.69 -13.56
C THR A 188 3.40 -5.98 -14.25
N SER A 189 3.74 -6.37 -15.50
CA SER A 189 4.83 -5.74 -16.24
C SER A 189 4.54 -4.28 -16.56
N THR A 190 3.31 -3.95 -16.93
CA THR A 190 2.88 -2.58 -17.24
C THR A 190 2.92 -1.71 -15.99
N ILE A 191 2.36 -2.18 -14.87
CA ILE A 191 2.39 -1.51 -13.57
C ILE A 191 3.83 -1.13 -13.20
N SER A 192 4.77 -2.09 -13.32
CA SER A 192 6.19 -1.83 -13.01
C SER A 192 6.82 -0.78 -13.92
N LYS A 193 6.48 -0.79 -15.22
CA LYS A 193 7.06 0.15 -16.21
C LYS A 193 6.49 1.56 -16.10
N THR A 194 5.21 1.69 -15.77
CA THR A 194 4.53 2.99 -15.67
C THR A 194 4.68 3.64 -14.30
N GLY A 195 5.16 2.90 -13.30
CA GLY A 195 5.28 3.41 -11.94
C GLY A 195 3.93 3.53 -11.20
N CYS A 196 2.83 3.00 -11.75
CA CYS A 196 1.52 3.07 -11.12
C CYS A 196 1.46 2.24 -9.84
N CYS A 197 0.96 2.81 -8.75
CA CYS A 197 0.62 2.10 -7.51
C CYS A 197 -0.76 1.46 -7.68
N CYS A 198 -0.84 0.13 -7.72
CA CYS A 198 -2.10 -0.59 -7.96
C CYS A 198 -2.56 -1.29 -6.67
N ILE A 199 -3.65 -0.81 -6.07
CA ILE A 199 -4.21 -1.32 -4.82
C ILE A 199 -5.44 -2.16 -5.11
N PHE A 200 -5.43 -3.42 -4.67
CA PHE A 200 -6.59 -4.31 -4.65
C PHE A 200 -7.12 -4.43 -3.23
N ILE A 201 -8.37 -4.06 -3.03
CA ILE A 201 -9.08 -4.33 -1.78
C ILE A 201 -9.68 -5.72 -1.86
N ASN A 202 -9.51 -6.51 -0.80
CA ASN A 202 -10.00 -7.89 -0.78
C ASN A 202 -10.76 -8.20 0.52
N GLN A 203 -11.65 -9.15 0.43
CA GLN A 203 -12.44 -9.63 1.57
C GLN A 203 -11.89 -10.98 2.05
N LEU A 204 -12.07 -11.24 3.34
CA LEU A 204 -11.80 -12.53 3.94
C LEU A 204 -13.03 -13.46 3.78
N ARG A 205 -12.75 -14.71 3.55
CA ARG A 205 -13.72 -15.82 3.55
C ARG A 205 -13.17 -16.92 4.43
N GLU A 206 -14.04 -17.69 5.03
CA GLU A 206 -13.67 -18.87 5.79
C GLU A 206 -13.76 -20.11 4.90
N LYS A 207 -12.72 -20.94 4.94
CA LYS A 207 -12.72 -22.25 4.30
C LYS A 207 -13.50 -23.22 5.16
N ILE A 208 -14.54 -23.79 4.58
CA ILE A 208 -15.35 -24.83 5.24
C ILE A 208 -14.50 -26.10 5.42
N GLY A 209 -14.54 -26.72 6.62
CA GLY A 209 -13.89 -28.01 6.89
C GLY A 209 -12.42 -27.95 7.30
N VAL A 210 -11.85 -26.75 7.54
CA VAL A 210 -10.49 -26.62 8.11
C VAL A 210 -10.56 -26.77 9.63
N MET A 211 -10.21 -27.97 10.15
CA MET A 211 -10.20 -28.26 11.59
C MET A 211 -8.91 -27.78 12.28
N PHE A 212 -7.80 -27.62 11.53
CA PHE A 212 -6.50 -27.19 12.05
C PHE A 212 -5.88 -26.12 11.16
N GLY A 213 -5.22 -25.12 11.78
CA GLY A 213 -4.61 -23.99 11.06
C GLY A 213 -5.55 -22.80 10.89
N ASN A 214 -5.18 -21.85 10.04
CA ASN A 214 -5.98 -20.64 9.78
C ASN A 214 -7.02 -20.91 8.67
N PRO A 215 -8.34 -20.90 8.96
CA PRO A 215 -9.39 -21.09 7.98
C PRO A 215 -9.56 -19.89 7.04
N GLU A 216 -9.08 -18.71 7.43
CA GLU A 216 -9.28 -17.49 6.66
C GLU A 216 -8.50 -17.50 5.33
N THR A 217 -9.16 -17.10 4.28
CA THR A 217 -8.57 -16.92 2.95
C THR A 217 -9.17 -15.70 2.25
N THR A 218 -8.40 -15.11 1.33
CA THR A 218 -8.89 -14.01 0.48
C THR A 218 -9.59 -14.55 -0.77
N THR A 219 -10.50 -13.77 -1.36
CA THR A 219 -11.21 -14.12 -2.59
C THR A 219 -10.28 -14.01 -3.82
N GLY A 220 -10.72 -14.54 -4.98
CA GLY A 220 -9.94 -14.43 -6.23
C GLY A 220 -8.80 -15.44 -6.37
N GLY A 221 -8.76 -16.48 -5.52
CA GLY A 221 -7.73 -17.52 -5.57
C GLY A 221 -6.39 -17.10 -5.01
N ASN A 222 -5.31 -17.71 -5.49
CA ASN A 222 -3.96 -17.48 -4.96
C ASN A 222 -3.12 -16.48 -5.77
N ALA A 223 -3.57 -16.06 -6.95
CA ALA A 223 -2.76 -15.24 -7.85
C ALA A 223 -2.30 -13.93 -7.18
N LEU A 224 -3.21 -13.20 -6.55
CA LEU A 224 -2.90 -11.94 -5.91
C LEU A 224 -1.89 -12.10 -4.76
N LYS A 225 -1.93 -13.22 -4.02
CA LYS A 225 -0.94 -13.54 -2.98
C LYS A 225 0.49 -13.63 -3.53
N PHE A 226 0.66 -14.09 -4.77
CA PHE A 226 1.96 -14.18 -5.43
C PHE A 226 2.38 -12.85 -6.07
N TYR A 227 1.47 -12.19 -6.80
CA TYR A 227 1.78 -10.98 -7.55
C TYR A 227 1.92 -9.74 -6.69
N ALA A 228 1.17 -9.61 -5.58
CA ALA A 228 1.30 -8.48 -4.68
C ALA A 228 2.72 -8.38 -4.09
N SER A 229 3.29 -7.19 -4.12
CA SER A 229 4.57 -6.87 -3.47
C SER A 229 4.38 -6.55 -1.99
N VAL A 230 3.24 -5.96 -1.64
CA VAL A 230 2.84 -5.67 -0.27
C VAL A 230 1.46 -6.27 -0.03
N ARG A 231 1.27 -6.89 1.14
CA ARG A 231 -0.02 -7.40 1.60
C ARG A 231 -0.26 -6.94 3.03
N LEU A 232 -1.39 -6.29 3.25
CA LEU A 232 -1.80 -5.73 4.54
C LEU A 232 -3.05 -6.45 5.05
N ASP A 233 -2.97 -6.96 6.29
CA ASP A 233 -4.12 -7.45 7.05
C ASP A 233 -4.55 -6.35 8.02
N ILE A 234 -5.72 -5.74 7.78
CA ILE A 234 -6.27 -4.67 8.61
C ILE A 234 -7.45 -5.18 9.43
N ARG A 235 -7.40 -4.98 10.76
CA ARG A 235 -8.41 -5.46 11.70
C ARG A 235 -8.79 -4.40 12.72
N ARG A 236 -10.06 -4.27 13.01
CA ARG A 236 -10.55 -3.50 14.15
C ARG A 236 -10.21 -4.25 15.44
N ILE A 237 -9.59 -3.56 16.39
CA ILE A 237 -9.24 -4.11 17.70
C ILE A 237 -10.07 -3.51 18.84
N GLN A 238 -10.50 -2.25 18.71
CA GLN A 238 -11.26 -1.57 19.75
C GLN A 238 -12.17 -0.50 19.14
N ALA A 239 -13.36 -0.30 19.71
CA ALA A 239 -14.18 0.86 19.42
C ALA A 239 -13.73 2.06 20.26
N ILE A 240 -13.66 3.23 19.62
CA ILE A 240 -13.39 4.51 20.30
C ILE A 240 -14.73 5.15 20.60
N LYS A 241 -14.91 5.55 21.87
CA LYS A 241 -16.16 6.11 22.36
C LYS A 241 -15.95 7.51 22.92
N GLU A 242 -16.97 8.33 22.75
CA GLU A 242 -17.16 9.59 23.47
C GLU A 242 -18.50 9.51 24.21
N GLY A 243 -18.44 9.38 25.54
CA GLY A 243 -19.60 8.97 26.32
C GLY A 243 -20.10 7.59 25.89
N ASP A 244 -21.37 7.49 25.51
CA ASP A 244 -21.99 6.25 25.02
C ASP A 244 -21.93 6.07 23.50
N GLN A 245 -21.44 7.07 22.75
CA GLN A 245 -21.40 7.04 21.29
C GLN A 245 -20.07 6.48 20.78
N ASN A 246 -20.14 5.59 19.81
CA ASN A 246 -18.97 5.16 19.05
C ASN A 246 -18.61 6.25 18.04
N ILE A 247 -17.41 6.83 18.15
CA ILE A 247 -16.89 7.89 17.29
C ILE A 247 -15.80 7.42 16.33
N GLY A 248 -15.33 6.19 16.50
CA GLY A 248 -14.28 5.63 15.66
C GLY A 248 -13.90 4.21 16.09
N ASN A 249 -12.88 3.70 15.44
CA ASN A 249 -12.28 2.40 15.75
C ASN A 249 -10.76 2.52 15.79
N ARG A 250 -10.12 1.89 16.78
CA ARG A 250 -8.70 1.59 16.71
C ARG A 250 -8.50 0.36 15.86
N VAL A 251 -7.63 0.47 14.89
CA VAL A 251 -7.30 -0.61 13.96
C VAL A 251 -5.85 -1.02 14.12
N LYS A 252 -5.60 -2.30 13.83
CA LYS A 252 -4.27 -2.88 13.73
C LYS A 252 -4.03 -3.32 12.30
N VAL A 253 -2.91 -2.90 11.74
CA VAL A 253 -2.46 -3.31 10.42
C VAL A 253 -1.19 -4.16 10.56
N LYS A 254 -1.22 -5.35 9.97
CA LYS A 254 -0.07 -6.23 9.88
C LYS A 254 0.43 -6.27 8.44
N VAL A 255 1.70 -5.98 8.24
CA VAL A 255 2.40 -6.12 6.96
C VAL A 255 2.76 -7.60 6.78
N VAL A 256 1.85 -8.38 6.16
CA VAL A 256 2.00 -9.84 6.05
C VAL A 256 3.03 -10.23 4.99
N LYS A 257 3.17 -9.39 3.94
CA LYS A 257 4.15 -9.56 2.88
C LYS A 257 4.70 -8.19 2.49
N ASN A 258 6.00 -8.12 2.31
CA ASN A 258 6.70 -6.94 1.82
C ASN A 258 7.91 -7.36 0.99
N LYS A 259 8.00 -6.90 -0.27
CA LYS A 259 9.14 -7.17 -1.16
C LYS A 259 10.11 -5.99 -1.28
N VAL A 260 9.81 -4.88 -0.60
CA VAL A 260 10.61 -3.64 -0.67
C VAL A 260 11.27 -3.28 0.66
N ALA A 261 10.87 -3.96 1.74
CA ALA A 261 11.45 -3.82 3.09
C ALA A 261 11.14 -5.09 3.90
N PRO A 262 11.72 -5.27 5.11
CA PRO A 262 11.41 -6.41 5.98
C PRO A 262 9.90 -6.49 6.31
N PRO A 263 9.28 -7.69 6.13
CA PRO A 263 7.86 -7.90 6.43
C PRO A 263 7.59 -8.10 7.93
N PHE A 264 6.32 -8.37 8.25
CA PHE A 264 5.76 -8.75 9.55
C PHE A 264 5.70 -7.64 10.60
N ARG A 265 6.04 -6.40 10.25
CA ARG A 265 5.81 -5.25 11.10
C ARG A 265 4.32 -5.01 11.30
N THR A 266 3.96 -4.47 12.46
CA THR A 266 2.59 -4.12 12.81
C THR A 266 2.53 -2.68 13.27
N CYS A 267 1.42 -2.02 12.97
CA CYS A 267 1.12 -0.69 13.49
C CYS A 267 -0.35 -0.60 13.90
N GLU A 268 -0.65 0.38 14.72
CA GLU A 268 -2.00 0.66 15.19
C GLU A 268 -2.28 2.16 15.06
N PHE A 269 -3.48 2.51 14.63
CA PHE A 269 -3.94 3.88 14.56
C PHE A 269 -5.45 3.96 14.69
N ASP A 270 -5.94 5.17 14.95
CA ASP A 270 -7.36 5.45 15.10
C ASP A 270 -7.99 5.84 13.76
N LEU A 271 -9.09 5.18 13.40
CA LEU A 271 -9.99 5.57 12.31
C LEU A 271 -11.23 6.21 12.91
N MET A 272 -11.37 7.52 12.72
CA MET A 272 -12.50 8.29 13.21
C MET A 272 -13.62 8.31 12.17
N PHE A 273 -14.87 8.17 12.60
CA PHE A 273 -16.02 8.24 11.70
C PHE A 273 -16.14 9.63 11.08
N GLY A 274 -16.20 9.69 9.75
CA GLY A 274 -16.29 10.94 9.00
C GLY A 274 -14.98 11.72 8.82
N GLU A 275 -13.88 11.35 9.51
CA GLU A 275 -12.57 12.00 9.44
C GLU A 275 -11.46 11.06 8.91
N GLY A 276 -11.68 9.73 9.00
CA GLY A 276 -10.70 8.73 8.60
C GLY A 276 -9.53 8.58 9.59
N ILE A 277 -8.32 8.46 9.10
CA ILE A 277 -7.11 8.30 9.91
C ILE A 277 -6.89 9.54 10.78
N SER A 278 -6.79 9.34 12.09
CA SER A 278 -6.56 10.41 13.07
C SER A 278 -5.09 10.85 13.07
N LYS A 279 -4.70 11.69 12.12
CA LYS A 279 -3.35 12.21 12.01
C LYS A 279 -2.84 12.82 13.32
N TYR A 280 -3.64 13.70 13.94
CA TYR A 280 -3.28 14.33 15.20
C TYR A 280 -3.15 13.32 16.35
N GLY A 281 -3.98 12.28 16.34
CA GLY A 281 -3.88 11.18 17.32
C GLY A 281 -2.58 10.42 17.17
N GLU A 282 -2.16 10.09 15.94
CA GLU A 282 -0.88 9.44 15.69
C GLU A 282 0.30 10.30 16.11
N ILE A 283 0.30 11.61 15.81
CA ILE A 283 1.37 12.53 16.23
C ILE A 283 1.53 12.54 17.75
N VAL A 284 0.43 12.57 18.50
CA VAL A 284 0.49 12.53 19.98
C VAL A 284 1.05 11.19 20.47
N ASP A 285 0.50 10.07 19.97
CA ASP A 285 0.88 8.74 20.43
C ASP A 285 2.33 8.40 20.06
N LEU A 286 2.71 8.62 18.81
CA LEU A 286 4.07 8.37 18.30
C LEU A 286 5.08 9.36 18.89
N GLY A 287 4.67 10.63 19.09
CA GLY A 287 5.51 11.64 19.73
C GLY A 287 5.94 11.23 21.13
N VAL A 288 5.04 10.63 21.88
CA VAL A 288 5.35 10.07 23.22
C VAL A 288 6.22 8.81 23.10
N GLU A 289 5.90 7.91 22.16
CA GLU A 289 6.64 6.66 21.96
C GLU A 289 8.10 6.91 21.54
N CYS A 290 8.32 7.91 20.66
CA CYS A 290 9.66 8.28 20.19
C CYS A 290 10.40 9.25 21.13
N GLY A 291 9.76 9.69 22.23
CA GLY A 291 10.35 10.63 23.17
C GLY A 291 10.46 12.08 22.68
N VAL A 292 9.85 12.38 21.53
CA VAL A 292 9.74 13.76 20.99
C VAL A 292 8.81 14.59 21.87
N VAL A 293 7.69 14.00 22.27
CA VAL A 293 6.73 14.61 23.21
C VAL A 293 6.90 13.93 24.57
N LYS A 294 7.08 14.72 25.63
CA LYS A 294 7.16 14.24 27.00
C LYS A 294 5.76 14.22 27.63
N LYS A 295 5.41 13.10 28.27
CA LYS A 295 4.17 12.95 29.04
C LYS A 295 4.50 12.86 30.53
N SER A 296 3.94 13.77 31.32
CA SER A 296 4.05 13.77 32.79
C SER A 296 2.65 13.83 33.41
N GLY A 297 2.19 12.71 33.93
CA GLY A 297 0.81 12.55 34.37
C GLY A 297 -0.17 12.79 33.22
N SER A 298 -1.05 13.78 33.36
CA SER A 298 -2.01 14.18 32.33
C SER A 298 -1.48 15.27 31.38
N TRP A 299 -0.29 15.82 31.62
CA TRP A 299 0.29 16.90 30.85
C TRP A 299 1.25 16.41 29.76
N PHE A 300 1.17 17.05 28.62
CA PHE A 300 2.09 16.84 27.50
C PHE A 300 2.95 18.09 27.28
N SER A 301 4.21 17.90 26.93
CA SER A 301 5.15 18.98 26.63
C SER A 301 6.07 18.63 25.48
N TYR A 302 6.51 19.67 24.76
CA TYR A 302 7.48 19.60 23.68
C TYR A 302 8.60 20.62 23.94
N GLY A 303 9.85 20.15 24.00
CA GLY A 303 10.95 20.97 24.53
C GLY A 303 10.64 21.47 25.95
N ASP A 304 10.74 22.77 26.14
CA ASP A 304 10.43 23.44 27.41
C ASP A 304 8.99 23.96 27.49
N SER A 305 8.20 23.80 26.42
CA SER A 305 6.84 24.32 26.34
C SER A 305 5.81 23.25 26.69
N LYS A 306 4.84 23.63 27.54
CA LYS A 306 3.65 22.81 27.80
C LYS A 306 2.72 22.89 26.60
N LEU A 307 2.28 21.75 26.08
CA LEU A 307 1.30 21.67 24.99
C LEU A 307 -0.14 21.77 25.54
N ALA A 308 -0.62 20.72 26.17
CA ALA A 308 -1.97 20.68 26.72
C ALA A 308 -2.11 19.57 27.77
N GLN A 309 -3.23 19.59 28.49
CA GLN A 309 -3.65 18.52 29.40
C GLN A 309 -4.53 17.51 28.64
N GLY A 310 -4.18 16.23 28.71
CA GLY A 310 -4.90 15.15 28.07
C GLY A 310 -4.61 15.03 26.56
N ARG A 311 -4.82 13.83 26.03
CA ARG A 311 -4.58 13.49 24.61
C ARG A 311 -5.45 14.35 23.67
N GLU A 312 -6.73 14.51 24.02
CA GLU A 312 -7.68 15.30 23.21
C GLU A 312 -7.33 16.80 23.22
N GLY A 313 -6.84 17.33 24.34
CA GLY A 313 -6.35 18.71 24.40
C GLY A 313 -5.17 18.96 23.45
N VAL A 314 -4.23 18.02 23.38
CA VAL A 314 -3.10 18.10 22.42
C VAL A 314 -3.58 18.00 20.98
N LYS A 315 -4.51 17.09 20.67
CA LYS A 315 -5.10 16.97 19.32
C LYS A 315 -5.76 18.27 18.87
N SER A 316 -6.51 18.94 19.76
CA SER A 316 -7.13 20.24 19.48
C SER A 316 -6.05 21.31 19.22
N LEU A 317 -5.02 21.37 20.07
CA LEU A 317 -3.92 22.30 19.90
C LEU A 317 -3.22 22.11 18.55
N LEU A 318 -2.96 20.87 18.14
CA LEU A 318 -2.30 20.57 16.86
C LEU A 318 -3.19 20.92 15.66
N ARG A 319 -4.51 20.75 15.78
CA ARG A 319 -5.48 21.15 14.75
C ARG A 319 -5.45 22.67 14.53
N ASP A 320 -5.33 23.44 15.62
CA ASP A 320 -5.31 24.92 15.58
C ASP A 320 -3.92 25.50 15.23
N ASN A 321 -2.86 24.67 15.26
CA ASN A 321 -1.48 25.06 15.01
C ASN A 321 -0.81 24.15 13.97
N PRO A 322 -1.04 24.38 12.66
CA PRO A 322 -0.49 23.54 11.59
C PRO A 322 1.05 23.50 11.58
N GLU A 323 1.73 24.63 11.87
CA GLU A 323 3.20 24.71 11.91
C GLU A 323 3.78 23.77 12.98
N LEU A 324 3.22 23.77 14.19
CA LEU A 324 3.63 22.88 15.26
C LEU A 324 3.34 21.41 14.90
N CYS A 325 2.22 21.15 14.21
CA CYS A 325 1.86 19.81 13.74
C CYS A 325 2.90 19.28 12.75
N GLU A 326 3.31 20.09 11.76
CA GLU A 326 4.32 19.74 10.76
C GLU A 326 5.70 19.53 11.38
N GLU A 327 6.08 20.39 12.33
CA GLU A 327 7.34 20.27 13.06
C GLU A 327 7.40 18.94 13.84
N LEU A 328 6.36 18.65 14.63
CA LEU A 328 6.30 17.41 15.40
C LEU A 328 6.29 16.17 14.48
N GLU A 329 5.51 16.20 13.38
CA GLU A 329 5.50 15.10 12.40
C GLU A 329 6.90 14.87 11.82
N SER A 330 7.61 15.93 11.44
CA SER A 330 8.97 15.82 10.91
C SER A 330 9.93 15.19 11.92
N GLN A 331 9.90 15.63 13.18
CA GLN A 331 10.75 15.08 14.25
C GLN A 331 10.41 13.62 14.55
N ILE A 332 9.14 13.25 14.55
CA ILE A 332 8.71 11.87 14.75
C ILE A 332 9.19 10.98 13.63
N ARG A 333 9.04 11.41 12.36
CA ARG A 333 9.51 10.65 11.20
C ARG A 333 11.02 10.40 11.24
N LEU A 334 11.81 11.41 11.63
CA LEU A 334 13.25 11.28 11.81
C LEU A 334 13.58 10.27 12.91
N ALA A 335 12.99 10.40 14.10
CA ALA A 335 13.22 9.50 15.22
C ALA A 335 12.83 8.04 14.90
N MET A 336 11.73 7.85 14.18
CA MET A 336 11.30 6.51 13.74
C MET A 336 12.23 5.91 12.69
N HIS A 337 12.78 6.74 11.80
CA HIS A 337 13.77 6.30 10.80
C HIS A 337 15.07 5.86 11.44
N GLU A 338 15.57 6.60 12.40
CA GLU A 338 16.79 6.26 13.17
C GLU A 338 16.61 4.94 13.92
N LYS A 339 15.50 4.77 14.65
CA LYS A 339 15.15 3.54 15.35
C LYS A 339 15.07 2.32 14.41
N ASN A 340 14.49 2.50 13.22
CA ASN A 340 14.43 1.43 12.21
C ASN A 340 15.81 1.02 11.69
N ASN A 341 16.73 1.96 11.52
CA ASN A 341 18.10 1.68 11.06
C ASN A 341 18.91 0.96 12.12
N GLU A 342 18.70 1.26 13.41
CA GLU A 342 19.33 0.56 14.53
C GLU A 342 18.84 -0.90 14.65
N GLU A 343 17.57 -1.17 14.36
CA GLU A 343 17.02 -2.54 14.36
C GLU A 343 17.51 -3.40 13.18
N LEU A 344 18.04 -2.79 12.12
CA LEU A 344 18.52 -3.47 10.92
C LEU A 344 20.05 -3.67 10.91
N SER A 345 20.76 -3.00 11.80
CA SER A 345 22.21 -3.11 12.00
C SER A 345 22.57 -4.19 13.02
#